data_1eb0880244d8ac9f93ed75a9128a29bb
#
_entry.id   1eb0880244d8ac9f93ed75a9128a29bb
#
_cell.length_a   1.000
_cell.length_b   1.000
_cell.length_c   1.000
_cell.angle_alpha   90.00
_cell.angle_beta   90.00
_cell.angle_gamma   90.00
#
_symmetry.space_group_name_H-M   'P 1'
#
loop_
_entity.id
_entity.type
_entity.pdbx_description
1 polymer ?
#
loop_
_entity_poly.entity_id
_entity_poly.type
_entity_poly.pdbx_seq_one_letter_code
_entity_poly.pdbx_strand_id
1 'polypeptide(L)'
;HNTSHKFESTFLSLQIPENNSVMLSSLSGNKLGIWVAHGEGKFSLPEEESKYNVVAKYNYAAYPGNPNGSDYNVAGICSKDGRHLAMMPHLERAIFPWQNAWYPLDRRADEVTPWIEAFVNARKWVEEKMK
;
A
#
# COMPACT_ATOMS: atom_id res chain seq x y z
N HIS A 1 -17.31 6.01 -2.80
CA HIS A 1 -16.89 7.26 -3.44
C HIS A 1 -15.85 7.99 -2.60
N ASN A 2 -14.90 8.66 -3.25
CA ASN A 2 -13.96 9.56 -2.58
C ASN A 2 -14.71 10.69 -1.89
N THR A 3 -14.20 11.17 -0.77
CA THR A 3 -14.80 12.32 -0.06
C THR A 3 -14.81 13.58 -0.93
N SER A 4 -13.84 13.73 -1.82
CA SER A 4 -13.76 14.84 -2.78
C SER A 4 -14.79 14.79 -3.91
N HIS A 5 -15.47 13.65 -4.10
CA HIS A 5 -16.34 13.36 -5.25
C HIS A 5 -15.64 13.49 -6.61
N LYS A 6 -14.31 13.35 -6.63
CA LYS A 6 -13.47 13.44 -7.84
C LYS A 6 -12.60 12.20 -7.96
N PHE A 7 -12.12 11.96 -9.18
CA PHE A 7 -11.03 11.02 -9.41
C PHE A 7 -9.74 11.61 -8.82
N GLU A 8 -9.13 10.89 -7.90
CA GLU A 8 -7.88 11.30 -7.26
C GLU A 8 -6.72 10.54 -7.91
N SER A 9 -5.75 11.30 -8.42
CA SER A 9 -4.53 10.77 -9.00
C SER A 9 -3.33 11.53 -8.45
N THR A 10 -2.52 10.86 -7.63
CA THR A 10 -1.39 11.49 -6.96
C THR A 10 -0.33 10.47 -6.53
N PHE A 11 0.89 10.96 -6.34
CA PHE A 11 1.98 10.21 -5.71
C PHE A 11 2.07 10.64 -4.24
N LEU A 12 2.05 9.67 -3.34
CA LEU A 12 2.01 9.94 -1.90
C LEU A 12 2.83 8.93 -1.10
N SER A 13 2.89 9.13 0.21
CA SER A 13 3.62 8.27 1.13
C SER A 13 2.69 7.32 1.87
N LEU A 14 3.04 6.04 1.85
CA LEU A 14 2.44 5.03 2.73
C LEU A 14 3.39 4.65 3.85
N GLN A 15 2.82 4.27 4.98
CA GLN A 15 3.52 3.50 6.01
C GLN A 15 2.97 2.07 6.04
N ILE A 16 3.88 1.11 6.19
CA ILE A 16 3.54 -0.30 6.32
C ILE A 16 3.72 -0.68 7.80
N PRO A 17 2.64 -0.81 8.57
CA PRO A 17 2.75 -1.27 9.95
C PRO A 17 3.20 -2.73 10.00
N GLU A 18 3.59 -3.20 11.17
CA GLU A 18 3.82 -4.62 11.39
C GLU A 18 2.54 -5.39 11.02
N ASN A 19 2.67 -6.43 10.20
CA ASN A 19 1.54 -7.14 9.62
C ASN A 19 1.89 -8.58 9.24
N ASN A 20 0.86 -9.38 8.95
CA ASN A 20 0.98 -10.78 8.57
C ASN A 20 0.67 -11.05 7.09
N SER A 21 0.53 -10.02 6.27
CA SER A 21 0.27 -10.19 4.83
C SER A 21 1.39 -11.00 4.17
N VAL A 22 1.03 -11.97 3.37
CA VAL A 22 2.00 -12.71 2.53
C VAL A 22 2.84 -11.75 1.72
N MET A 23 2.22 -10.73 1.13
CA MET A 23 2.92 -9.79 0.26
C MET A 23 3.70 -8.72 1.02
N LEU A 24 3.16 -8.19 2.12
CA LEU A 24 3.67 -6.95 2.72
C LEU A 24 4.40 -7.12 4.05
N SER A 25 4.39 -8.30 4.66
CA SER A 25 4.97 -8.50 6.00
C SER A 25 6.46 -8.17 6.06
N SER A 26 7.23 -8.49 5.02
CA SER A 26 8.67 -8.18 4.97
C SER A 26 8.97 -6.68 4.82
N LEU A 27 7.97 -5.88 4.42
CA LEU A 27 8.07 -4.43 4.28
C LEU A 27 7.67 -3.69 5.56
N SER A 28 7.32 -4.39 6.63
CA SER A 28 6.92 -3.79 7.90
C SER A 28 7.93 -2.76 8.39
N GLY A 29 7.43 -1.61 8.85
CA GLY A 29 8.25 -0.49 9.33
C GLY A 29 8.71 0.48 8.24
N ASN A 30 8.48 0.18 6.96
CA ASN A 30 8.87 1.07 5.87
C ASN A 30 7.84 2.18 5.62
N LYS A 31 8.35 3.30 5.13
CA LYS A 31 7.57 4.38 4.51
C LYS A 31 7.99 4.48 3.06
N LEU A 32 7.05 4.29 2.15
CA LEU A 32 7.34 4.18 0.73
C LEU A 32 6.41 5.07 -0.09
N GLY A 33 6.94 5.64 -1.17
CA GLY A 33 6.17 6.37 -2.16
C GLY A 33 5.37 5.43 -3.05
N ILE A 34 4.15 5.84 -3.42
CA ILE A 34 3.26 5.04 -4.24
C ILE A 34 2.25 5.92 -4.98
N TRP A 35 1.72 5.41 -6.09
CA TRP A 35 0.66 6.07 -6.85
C TRP A 35 -0.72 5.64 -6.39
N VAL A 36 -1.66 6.59 -6.36
CA VAL A 36 -3.10 6.34 -6.32
C VAL A 36 -3.76 6.89 -7.58
N ALA A 37 -4.83 6.24 -8.02
CA ALA A 37 -5.59 6.64 -9.21
C ALA A 37 -7.02 6.07 -9.09
N HIS A 38 -7.88 6.72 -8.29
CA HIS A 38 -9.20 6.16 -7.92
C HIS A 38 -10.30 7.20 -7.88
N GLY A 39 -11.46 6.87 -8.47
CA GLY A 39 -12.73 7.59 -8.26
C GLY A 39 -13.48 7.11 -7.02
N GLU A 40 -13.31 5.86 -6.64
CA GLU A 40 -14.03 5.18 -5.56
C GLU A 40 -13.04 4.37 -4.69
N GLY A 41 -12.12 5.08 -4.05
CA GLY A 41 -11.03 4.45 -3.28
C GLY A 41 -11.14 4.57 -1.77
N LYS A 42 -12.25 5.09 -1.24
CA LYS A 42 -12.44 5.26 0.20
C LYS A 42 -12.75 3.94 0.88
N PHE A 43 -11.90 3.55 1.85
CA PHE A 43 -12.27 2.52 2.82
C PHE A 43 -13.27 3.09 3.81
N SER A 44 -14.43 2.46 3.91
CA SER A 44 -15.44 2.75 4.93
C SER A 44 -15.44 1.60 5.93
N LEU A 45 -14.99 1.88 7.15
CA LEU A 45 -14.75 0.90 8.20
C LEU A 45 -15.60 1.25 9.41
N PRO A 46 -16.85 0.73 9.51
CA PRO A 46 -17.83 1.15 10.52
C PRO A 46 -17.49 0.73 11.95
N GLU A 47 -16.58 -0.22 12.13
CA GLU A 47 -16.16 -0.67 13.46
C GLU A 47 -14.86 -0.01 13.89
N GLU A 48 -14.40 -0.30 15.11
CA GLU A 48 -13.10 0.18 15.62
C GLU A 48 -11.95 -0.35 14.77
N GLU A 49 -10.89 0.44 14.62
CA GLU A 49 -9.69 0.09 13.83
C GLU A 49 -9.13 -1.28 14.21
N SER A 50 -9.16 -1.64 15.48
CA SER A 50 -8.65 -2.91 16.01
C SER A 50 -9.39 -4.15 15.47
N LYS A 51 -10.57 -3.97 14.89
CA LYS A 51 -11.33 -5.06 14.26
C LYS A 51 -10.84 -5.44 12.87
N TYR A 52 -9.98 -4.62 12.28
CA TYR A 52 -9.48 -4.80 10.94
C TYR A 52 -7.99 -5.14 10.95
N ASN A 53 -7.57 -6.02 10.05
CA ASN A 53 -6.15 -6.31 9.84
C ASN A 53 -5.57 -5.30 8.85
N VAL A 54 -5.17 -4.16 9.37
CA VAL A 54 -4.63 -3.04 8.58
C VAL A 54 -3.17 -3.31 8.25
N VAL A 55 -2.83 -3.31 6.97
CA VAL A 55 -1.48 -3.63 6.48
C VAL A 55 -0.81 -2.49 5.72
N ALA A 56 -1.54 -1.44 5.40
CA ALA A 56 -1.01 -0.22 4.80
C ALA A 56 -1.85 0.97 5.23
N LYS A 57 -1.17 2.08 5.55
CA LYS A 57 -1.83 3.34 5.93
C LYS A 57 -1.22 4.50 5.15
N TYR A 58 -2.06 5.46 4.81
CA TYR A 58 -1.56 6.76 4.34
C TYR A 58 -0.76 7.42 5.46
N ASN A 59 0.43 7.92 5.13
CA ASN A 59 1.35 8.49 6.13
C ASN A 59 0.87 9.82 6.70
N TYR A 60 -0.02 10.52 5.98
CA TYR A 60 -0.61 11.79 6.40
C TYR A 60 -2.14 11.70 6.39
N ALA A 61 -2.77 12.20 7.44
CA ALA A 61 -4.23 12.13 7.60
C ALA A 61 -4.97 13.14 6.72
N ALA A 62 -4.39 14.32 6.53
CA ALA A 62 -5.03 15.40 5.78
C ALA A 62 -4.91 15.19 4.26
N TYR A 63 -5.93 15.66 3.54
CA TYR A 63 -5.88 15.76 2.09
C TYR A 63 -4.68 16.65 1.65
N PRO A 64 -3.90 16.28 0.63
CA PRO A 64 -4.04 15.13 -0.25
C PRO A 64 -3.29 13.85 0.21
N GLY A 65 -2.75 13.80 1.41
CA GLY A 65 -2.01 12.66 1.93
C GLY A 65 -2.89 11.42 2.17
N ASN A 66 -4.16 11.63 2.53
CA ASN A 66 -5.23 10.62 2.47
C ASN A 66 -6.23 11.09 1.41
N PRO A 67 -6.02 10.75 0.12
CA PRO A 67 -6.71 11.40 -0.99
C PRO A 67 -8.17 10.97 -1.12
N ASN A 68 -8.50 9.78 -0.64
CA ASN A 68 -9.83 9.20 -0.76
C ASN A 68 -10.72 9.48 0.46
N GLY A 69 -10.14 9.95 1.56
CA GLY A 69 -10.84 10.18 2.83
C GLY A 69 -11.13 8.88 3.59
N SER A 70 -10.29 7.85 3.41
CA SER A 70 -10.45 6.55 4.08
C SER A 70 -10.41 6.67 5.60
N ASP A 71 -11.26 5.89 6.28
CA ASP A 71 -11.29 5.81 7.73
C ASP A 71 -9.93 5.33 8.26
N TYR A 72 -9.49 5.87 9.39
CA TYR A 72 -8.22 5.54 10.05
C TYR A 72 -6.99 5.67 9.16
N ASN A 73 -7.07 6.42 8.06
CA ASN A 73 -6.02 6.53 7.03
C ASN A 73 -5.68 5.19 6.38
N VAL A 74 -6.59 4.24 6.37
CA VAL A 74 -6.34 2.90 5.83
C VAL A 74 -6.21 2.96 4.31
N ALA A 75 -5.11 2.39 3.82
CA ALA A 75 -4.81 2.23 2.40
C ALA A 75 -4.88 0.77 1.95
N GLY A 76 -4.79 -0.17 2.89
CA GLY A 76 -4.89 -1.59 2.62
C GLY A 76 -5.22 -2.41 3.86
N ILE A 77 -6.01 -3.44 3.66
CA ILE A 77 -6.41 -4.44 4.67
C ILE A 77 -6.13 -5.84 4.15
N CYS A 78 -6.01 -6.79 5.06
CA CYS A 78 -5.71 -8.17 4.72
C CYS A 78 -6.63 -9.13 5.50
N SER A 79 -6.83 -10.32 4.95
CA SER A 79 -7.49 -11.40 5.67
C SER A 79 -6.68 -11.83 6.89
N LYS A 80 -7.35 -12.47 7.85
CA LYS A 80 -6.71 -12.94 9.09
C LYS A 80 -5.52 -13.88 8.84
N ASP A 81 -5.60 -14.68 7.78
CA ASP A 81 -4.54 -15.62 7.39
C ASP A 81 -3.45 -15.00 6.48
N GLY A 82 -3.54 -13.72 6.18
CA GLY A 82 -2.55 -12.99 5.40
C GLY A 82 -2.61 -13.18 3.88
N ARG A 83 -3.52 -14.01 3.37
CA ARG A 83 -3.54 -14.41 1.96
C ARG A 83 -4.33 -13.50 1.01
N HIS A 84 -5.28 -12.75 1.53
CA HIS A 84 -6.14 -11.88 0.73
C HIS A 84 -5.85 -10.43 1.08
N LEU A 85 -5.28 -9.71 0.15
CA LEU A 85 -4.93 -8.30 0.29
C LEU A 85 -5.89 -7.45 -0.54
N ALA A 86 -6.51 -6.47 0.11
CA ALA A 86 -7.24 -5.40 -0.56
C ALA A 86 -6.50 -4.08 -0.33
N MET A 87 -6.04 -3.46 -1.39
CA MET A 87 -5.20 -2.26 -1.32
C MET A 87 -5.60 -1.27 -2.42
N MET A 88 -5.78 0.00 -2.07
CA MET A 88 -6.17 1.02 -3.05
C MET A 88 -4.97 1.57 -3.85
N PRO A 89 -3.82 1.94 -3.23
CA PRO A 89 -2.64 2.34 -4.00
C PRO A 89 -2.10 1.23 -4.91
N HIS A 90 -1.40 1.65 -5.97
CA HIS A 90 -0.90 0.77 -7.04
C HIS A 90 0.59 0.49 -6.88
N LEU A 91 0.95 -0.55 -6.15
CA LEU A 91 2.35 -0.93 -5.98
C LEU A 91 3.01 -1.40 -7.29
N GLU A 92 2.24 -1.97 -8.22
CA GLU A 92 2.72 -2.37 -9.54
C GLU A 92 3.16 -1.20 -10.42
N ARG A 93 2.76 0.01 -10.07
CA ARG A 93 3.17 1.26 -10.75
C ARG A 93 4.36 1.95 -10.08
N ALA A 94 4.99 1.33 -9.09
CA ALA A 94 6.07 1.93 -8.31
C ALA A 94 7.26 0.98 -8.08
N ILE A 95 7.37 -0.10 -8.85
CA ILE A 95 8.43 -1.12 -8.70
C ILE A 95 9.78 -0.71 -9.28
N PHE A 96 9.81 0.26 -10.16
CA PHE A 96 11.06 0.81 -10.69
C PHE A 96 11.27 2.25 -10.21
N PRO A 97 12.50 2.66 -9.87
CA PRO A 97 12.78 4.04 -9.45
C PRO A 97 12.22 5.11 -10.41
N TRP A 98 12.35 4.89 -11.72
CA TRP A 98 11.87 5.83 -12.74
C TRP A 98 10.34 5.99 -12.80
N GLN A 99 9.59 5.05 -12.23
CA GLN A 99 8.12 5.15 -12.15
C GLN A 99 7.66 6.11 -11.05
N ASN A 100 8.53 6.42 -10.08
CA ASN A 100 8.17 7.22 -8.93
C ASN A 100 8.32 8.71 -9.23
N ALA A 101 7.39 9.53 -8.76
CA ALA A 101 7.47 10.97 -8.88
C ALA A 101 8.65 11.55 -8.07
N TRP A 102 9.03 10.87 -7.00
CA TRP A 102 10.21 11.16 -6.21
C TRP A 102 10.86 9.86 -5.73
N TYR A 103 12.18 9.82 -5.77
CA TYR A 103 12.99 8.70 -5.26
C TYR A 103 14.30 9.25 -4.71
N PRO A 104 14.85 8.69 -3.61
CA PRO A 104 16.11 9.16 -3.02
C PRO A 104 17.23 9.23 -4.06
N LEU A 105 17.96 10.35 -4.09
CA LEU A 105 19.02 10.61 -5.08
C LEU A 105 20.10 9.54 -5.07
N ASP A 106 20.51 9.11 -3.88
CA ASP A 106 21.53 8.08 -3.67
C ASP A 106 21.05 6.67 -4.04
N ARG A 107 19.75 6.49 -4.27
CA ARG A 107 19.12 5.22 -4.63
C ARG A 107 18.63 5.16 -6.07
N ARG A 108 18.79 6.22 -6.85
CA ARG A 108 18.29 6.29 -8.23
C ARG A 108 18.88 5.25 -9.18
N ALA A 109 20.08 4.74 -8.85
CA ALA A 109 20.74 3.68 -9.62
C ALA A 109 20.24 2.27 -9.28
N ASP A 110 19.40 2.12 -8.25
CA ASP A 110 18.78 0.84 -7.93
C ASP A 110 17.93 0.36 -9.12
N GLU A 111 18.00 -0.93 -9.41
CA GLU A 111 17.23 -1.53 -10.50
C GLU A 111 15.74 -1.54 -10.19
N VAL A 112 15.38 -1.80 -8.93
CA VAL A 112 14.02 -1.91 -8.43
C VAL A 112 13.85 -1.17 -7.09
N THR A 113 12.61 -0.83 -6.78
CA THR A 113 12.24 -0.29 -5.45
C THR A 113 11.90 -1.43 -4.48
N PRO A 114 11.79 -1.16 -3.16
CA PRO A 114 11.36 -2.16 -2.19
C PRO A 114 10.01 -2.81 -2.49
N TRP A 115 9.13 -2.18 -3.25
CA TRP A 115 7.84 -2.75 -3.62
C TRP A 115 7.93 -4.09 -4.36
N ILE A 116 9.06 -4.37 -5.03
CA ILE A 116 9.27 -5.66 -5.71
C ILE A 116 9.18 -6.84 -4.73
N GLU A 117 9.52 -6.63 -3.46
CA GLU A 117 9.45 -7.68 -2.45
C GLU A 117 8.04 -8.25 -2.28
N ALA A 118 7.00 -7.44 -2.47
CA ALA A 118 5.62 -7.90 -2.38
C ALA A 118 5.35 -9.06 -3.37
N PHE A 119 5.85 -8.94 -4.59
CA PHE A 119 5.71 -9.95 -5.63
C PHE A 119 6.63 -11.14 -5.40
N VAL A 120 7.86 -10.90 -4.95
CA VAL A 120 8.80 -11.97 -4.58
C VAL A 120 8.23 -12.81 -3.44
N ASN A 121 7.64 -12.18 -2.44
CA ASN A 121 7.00 -12.86 -1.31
C ASN A 121 5.83 -13.73 -1.76
N ALA A 122 4.97 -13.19 -2.65
CA ALA A 122 3.86 -13.94 -3.21
C ALA A 122 4.33 -15.19 -3.95
N ARG A 123 5.35 -15.03 -4.80
CA ARG A 123 5.95 -16.15 -5.56
C ARG A 123 6.50 -17.21 -4.63
N LYS A 124 7.32 -16.84 -3.65
CA LYS A 124 7.89 -17.78 -2.67
C LYS A 124 6.80 -18.54 -1.94
N TRP A 125 5.75 -17.86 -1.51
CA TRP A 125 4.64 -18.49 -0.83
C TRP A 125 3.96 -19.56 -1.69
N VAL A 126 3.70 -19.25 -2.97
CA VAL A 126 3.11 -20.22 -3.91
C VAL A 126 4.04 -21.43 -4.10
N GLU A 127 5.33 -21.19 -4.33
CA GLU A 127 6.33 -22.27 -4.51
C GLU A 127 6.39 -23.19 -3.28
N GLU A 128 6.32 -22.65 -2.08
CA GLU A 128 6.28 -23.43 -0.84
C GLU A 128 5.01 -24.28 -0.68
N LYS A 129 3.86 -23.72 -1.10
CA LYS A 129 2.57 -24.43 -1.03
C LYS A 129 2.41 -25.51 -2.09
N MET A 130 3.14 -25.44 -3.18
CA MET A 130 3.14 -26.43 -4.26
C MET A 130 4.05 -27.64 -4.00
N LYS A 131 4.85 -27.61 -2.93
CA LYS A 131 5.67 -28.73 -2.51
C LYS A 131 4.84 -29.70 -1.66
#